data_1a5b39a8a0260ae89a9e0c2267b0228d
#
_entry.id   1a5b39a8a0260ae89a9e0c2267b0228d
#
_cell.length_a   1.000
_cell.length_b   1.000
_cell.length_c   1.000
_cell.angle_alpha   90.00
_cell.angle_beta   90.00
_cell.angle_gamma   90.00
#
_symmetry.space_group_name_H-M   'P 1'
#
loop_
_entity.id
_entity.type
_entity.pdbx_description
1 polymer ?
#
loop_
_entity_poly.entity_id
_entity_poly.type
_entity_poly.pdbx_seq_one_letter_code
_entity_poly.pdbx_strand_id
1 'polypeptide(L)'
;MLEIKNLSVSVDGIDIINNLNLKITKGKKVAIMGPNGSGKSTLSNIIAGKEGYRINQGEIIFNDQNILELDPEERAASGIYLAFQYPVEIPGIANSSFLRTALNSIRKYNGQDPLDTRAFLDECKLVSEKLGLDKSFLSCLLYTSPSPRDVEE
;
A
#
# COMPACT_ATOMS: atom_id res chain seq x y z
N MET A 1 -8.35 -2.13 12.52
CA MET A 1 -7.55 -3.08 13.32
C MET A 1 -7.01 -4.14 12.38
N LEU A 2 -5.76 -4.57 12.52
CA LEU A 2 -5.19 -5.69 11.76
C LEU A 2 -4.88 -6.83 12.74
N GLU A 3 -5.32 -8.05 12.43
CA GLU A 3 -5.05 -9.24 13.22
C GLU A 3 -4.64 -10.40 12.32
N ILE A 4 -3.51 -10.99 12.60
CA ILE A 4 -2.96 -12.16 11.90
C ILE A 4 -3.03 -13.34 12.86
N LYS A 5 -3.60 -14.46 12.41
CA LYS A 5 -3.76 -15.66 13.22
C LYS A 5 -3.19 -16.88 12.52
N ASN A 6 -2.26 -17.54 13.18
CA ASN A 6 -1.64 -18.80 12.77
C ASN A 6 -1.14 -18.81 11.31
N LEU A 7 -0.66 -17.67 10.82
CA LEU A 7 -0.27 -17.51 9.42
C LEU A 7 1.00 -18.30 9.12
N SER A 8 0.91 -19.20 8.15
CA SER A 8 2.03 -19.97 7.60
C SER A 8 2.05 -19.80 6.08
N VAL A 9 3.22 -19.43 5.54
CA VAL A 9 3.39 -19.08 4.13
C VAL A 9 4.66 -19.70 3.58
N SER A 10 4.57 -20.20 2.35
CA SER A 10 5.70 -20.69 1.57
C SER A 10 5.87 -19.94 0.25
N VAL A 11 7.10 -19.93 -0.25
CA VAL A 11 7.51 -19.41 -1.55
C VAL A 11 8.37 -20.46 -2.22
N ASP A 12 8.02 -20.86 -3.42
CA ASP A 12 8.73 -21.91 -4.18
C ASP A 12 8.95 -23.21 -3.38
N GLY A 13 7.97 -23.54 -2.52
CA GLY A 13 8.02 -24.74 -1.67
C GLY A 13 8.86 -24.59 -0.38
N ILE A 14 9.40 -23.41 -0.11
CA ILE A 14 10.17 -23.12 1.10
C ILE A 14 9.29 -22.35 2.08
N ASP A 15 9.16 -22.84 3.30
CA ASP A 15 8.43 -22.15 4.37
C ASP A 15 9.20 -20.91 4.84
N ILE A 16 8.55 -19.75 4.71
CA ILE A 16 9.13 -18.45 5.07
C ILE A 16 8.51 -17.90 6.36
N ILE A 17 7.21 -18.07 6.52
CA ILE A 17 6.49 -17.65 7.72
C ILE A 17 5.84 -18.88 8.33
N ASN A 18 6.07 -19.10 9.62
CA ASN A 18 5.56 -20.25 10.35
C ASN A 18 4.76 -19.80 11.56
N ASN A 19 3.45 -20.08 11.55
CA ASN A 19 2.52 -19.86 12.67
C ASN A 19 2.61 -18.45 13.29
N LEU A 20 2.67 -17.42 12.42
CA LEU A 20 2.74 -16.03 12.85
C LEU A 20 1.42 -15.58 13.45
N ASN A 21 1.49 -15.01 14.64
CA ASN A 21 0.37 -14.36 15.30
C ASN A 21 0.76 -12.89 15.61
N LEU A 22 -0.04 -11.93 15.14
CA LEU A 22 0.20 -10.51 15.34
C LEU A 22 -1.11 -9.75 15.42
N LYS A 23 -1.22 -8.83 16.38
CA LYS A 23 -2.38 -7.96 16.50
C LYS A 23 -1.94 -6.51 16.58
N ILE A 24 -2.43 -5.68 15.66
CA ILE A 24 -2.19 -4.25 15.61
C ILE A 24 -3.52 -3.52 15.82
N THR A 25 -3.65 -2.87 16.96
CA THR A 25 -4.84 -2.07 17.28
C THR A 25 -4.81 -0.73 16.57
N LYS A 26 -5.99 -0.15 16.34
CA LYS A 26 -6.14 1.16 15.68
C LYS A 26 -5.28 2.23 16.38
N GLY A 27 -4.56 3.04 15.59
CA GLY A 27 -3.73 4.13 16.08
C GLY A 27 -2.35 3.72 16.63
N LYS A 28 -2.03 2.43 16.68
CA LYS A 28 -0.69 1.97 17.09
C LYS A 28 0.27 1.92 15.91
N LYS A 29 1.53 2.27 16.17
CA LYS A 29 2.65 2.08 15.25
C LYS A 29 3.45 0.87 15.75
N VAL A 30 3.69 -0.08 14.85
CA VAL A 30 4.42 -1.31 15.16
C VAL A 30 5.61 -1.43 14.22
N ALA A 31 6.80 -1.67 14.78
CA ALA A 31 7.99 -1.96 14.01
C ALA A 31 8.26 -3.47 14.04
N ILE A 32 8.41 -4.08 12.86
CA ILE A 32 8.78 -5.49 12.70
C ILE A 32 10.28 -5.54 12.42
N MET A 33 11.02 -6.14 13.32
CA MET A 33 12.49 -6.25 13.24
C MET A 33 12.90 -7.72 13.14
N GLY A 34 14.08 -7.94 12.57
CA GLY A 34 14.69 -9.26 12.44
C GLY A 34 15.81 -9.26 11.40
N PRO A 35 16.61 -10.33 11.33
CA PRO A 35 17.70 -10.47 10.36
C PRO A 35 17.19 -10.49 8.92
N ASN A 36 18.11 -10.38 7.96
CA ASN A 36 17.78 -10.54 6.55
C ASN A 36 17.28 -11.96 6.30
N GLY A 37 16.25 -12.09 5.44
CA GLY A 37 15.61 -13.38 5.16
C GLY A 37 14.57 -13.84 6.19
N SER A 38 14.30 -13.09 7.26
CA SER A 38 13.31 -13.48 8.29
C SER A 38 11.83 -13.27 7.90
N GLY A 39 11.52 -13.00 6.63
CA GLY A 39 10.14 -12.90 6.14
C GLY A 39 9.47 -11.53 6.32
N LYS A 40 10.18 -10.46 6.75
CA LYS A 40 9.59 -9.12 6.95
C LYS A 40 8.93 -8.56 5.69
N SER A 41 9.66 -8.55 4.59
CA SER A 41 9.15 -8.07 3.29
C SER A 41 8.09 -9.02 2.72
N THR A 42 8.23 -10.32 2.97
CA THR A 42 7.22 -11.33 2.62
C THR A 42 5.89 -11.00 3.28
N LEU A 43 5.89 -10.72 4.58
CA LEU A 43 4.67 -10.35 5.30
C LEU A 43 4.00 -9.10 4.72
N SER A 44 4.78 -8.05 4.44
CA SER A 44 4.24 -6.82 3.84
C SER A 44 3.62 -7.07 2.47
N ASN A 45 4.29 -7.87 1.64
CA ASN A 45 3.80 -8.24 0.31
C ASN A 45 2.50 -9.05 0.37
N ILE A 46 2.41 -10.01 1.30
CA ILE A 46 1.19 -10.82 1.50
C ILE A 46 0.02 -9.95 1.93
N ILE A 47 0.23 -9.03 2.87
CA ILE A 47 -0.81 -8.09 3.31
C ILE A 47 -1.29 -7.22 2.15
N ALA A 48 -0.38 -6.78 1.28
CA ALA A 48 -0.71 -5.99 0.09
C ALA A 48 -1.34 -6.82 -1.05
N GLY A 49 -1.33 -8.15 -0.97
CA GLY A 49 -1.92 -9.02 -2.00
C GLY A 49 -1.00 -9.34 -3.17
N LYS A 50 0.33 -9.17 -3.01
CA LYS A 50 1.28 -9.51 -4.08
C LYS A 50 1.24 -11.01 -4.35
N GLU A 51 1.20 -11.37 -5.63
CA GLU A 51 1.24 -12.76 -6.09
C GLU A 51 2.58 -13.46 -5.80
N GLY A 52 2.59 -14.80 -5.94
CA GLY A 52 3.79 -15.63 -5.76
C GLY A 52 3.98 -16.18 -4.35
N TYR A 53 3.02 -15.95 -3.45
CA TYR A 53 3.01 -16.47 -2.08
C TYR A 53 1.92 -17.52 -1.89
N ARG A 54 2.28 -18.68 -1.35
CA ARG A 54 1.30 -19.72 -1.02
C ARG A 54 0.96 -19.64 0.47
N ILE A 55 -0.28 -19.34 0.77
CA ILE A 55 -0.81 -19.39 2.13
C ILE A 55 -1.12 -20.86 2.44
N ASN A 56 -0.36 -21.43 3.36
CA ASN A 56 -0.54 -22.81 3.79
C ASN A 56 -1.59 -22.92 4.89
N GLN A 57 -1.66 -21.91 5.78
CA GLN A 57 -2.57 -21.87 6.91
C GLN A 57 -2.73 -20.44 7.43
N GLY A 58 -3.82 -20.16 8.13
CA GLY A 58 -4.07 -18.95 8.88
C GLY A 58 -4.94 -17.94 8.14
N GLU A 59 -5.18 -16.83 8.80
CA GLU A 59 -6.00 -15.73 8.31
C GLU A 59 -5.40 -14.38 8.64
N ILE A 60 -5.73 -13.38 7.82
CA ILE A 60 -5.38 -11.97 8.07
C ILE A 60 -6.67 -11.17 8.05
N ILE A 61 -7.07 -10.69 9.22
CA ILE A 61 -8.31 -9.91 9.40
C ILE A 61 -7.95 -8.42 9.45
N PHE A 62 -8.53 -7.66 8.56
CA PHE A 62 -8.44 -6.19 8.56
C PHE A 62 -9.85 -5.60 8.57
N ASN A 63 -10.14 -4.79 9.62
CA ASN A 63 -11.47 -4.20 9.82
C ASN A 63 -12.61 -5.22 9.69
N ASP A 64 -12.47 -6.35 10.38
CA ASP A 64 -13.44 -7.46 10.45
C ASP A 64 -13.65 -8.26 9.16
N GLN A 65 -12.78 -8.05 8.15
CA GLN A 65 -12.80 -8.79 6.89
C GLN A 65 -11.48 -9.56 6.70
N ASN A 66 -11.57 -10.81 6.23
CA ASN A 66 -10.39 -11.59 5.85
C ASN A 66 -9.85 -11.09 4.51
N ILE A 67 -8.68 -10.45 4.55
CA ILE A 67 -8.08 -9.85 3.36
C ILE A 67 -7.42 -10.87 2.43
N LEU A 68 -7.21 -12.10 2.85
CA LEU A 68 -6.68 -13.15 1.98
C LEU A 68 -7.64 -13.53 0.84
N GLU A 69 -8.93 -13.24 1.00
CA GLU A 69 -9.99 -13.47 0.03
C GLU A 69 -10.18 -12.30 -0.95
N LEU A 70 -9.51 -11.18 -0.71
CA LEU A 70 -9.64 -9.95 -1.49
C LEU A 70 -8.52 -9.83 -2.52
N ASP A 71 -8.87 -9.30 -3.67
CA ASP A 71 -7.90 -8.86 -4.68
C ASP A 71 -7.07 -7.66 -4.19
N PRO A 72 -5.86 -7.42 -4.74
CA PRO A 72 -5.00 -6.30 -4.34
C PRO A 72 -5.71 -4.93 -4.41
N GLU A 73 -6.56 -4.72 -5.42
CA GLU A 73 -7.33 -3.49 -5.61
C GLU A 73 -8.36 -3.30 -4.50
N GLU A 74 -9.01 -4.36 -4.06
CA GLU A 74 -10.00 -4.33 -2.97
C GLU A 74 -9.32 -4.05 -1.64
N ARG A 75 -8.13 -4.63 -1.41
CA ARG A 75 -7.31 -4.33 -0.22
C ARG A 75 -6.88 -2.88 -0.19
N ALA A 76 -6.43 -2.33 -1.34
CA ALA A 76 -6.09 -0.93 -1.46
C ALA A 76 -7.31 -0.03 -1.19
N ALA A 77 -8.48 -0.38 -1.72
CA ALA A 77 -9.73 0.35 -1.50
C ALA A 77 -10.21 0.28 -0.04
N SER A 78 -9.91 -0.80 0.68
CA SER A 78 -10.19 -0.93 2.11
C SER A 78 -9.26 -0.11 3.01
N GLY A 79 -8.17 0.46 2.43
CA GLY A 79 -7.22 1.33 3.12
C GLY A 79 -5.87 0.68 3.47
N ILE A 80 -5.51 -0.42 2.81
CA ILE A 80 -4.20 -1.04 2.94
C ILE A 80 -3.26 -0.47 1.88
N TYR A 81 -2.18 0.18 2.32
CA TYR A 81 -1.17 0.77 1.43
C TYR A 81 0.21 0.21 1.74
N LEU A 82 0.95 -0.16 0.70
CA LEU A 82 2.34 -0.58 0.79
C LEU A 82 3.25 0.50 0.22
N ALA A 83 4.18 1.00 1.04
CA ALA A 83 5.28 1.81 0.56
C ALA A 83 6.38 0.87 0.02
N PHE A 84 6.63 0.90 -1.26
CA PHE A 84 7.65 0.08 -1.90
C PHE A 84 9.05 0.55 -1.52
N GLN A 85 9.96 -0.39 -1.32
CA GLN A 85 11.38 -0.09 -1.07
C GLN A 85 12.03 0.58 -2.31
N TYR A 86 11.63 0.14 -3.49
CA TYR A 86 12.00 0.74 -4.77
C TYR A 86 10.72 1.25 -5.46
N PRO A 87 10.67 2.53 -5.86
CA PRO A 87 9.50 3.06 -6.55
C PRO A 87 9.29 2.33 -7.87
N VAL A 88 8.02 2.06 -8.17
CA VAL A 88 7.63 1.51 -9.47
C VAL A 88 7.32 2.68 -10.39
N GLU A 89 8.04 2.73 -11.50
CA GLU A 89 7.91 3.77 -12.51
C GLU A 89 6.73 3.46 -13.43
N ILE A 90 5.91 4.48 -13.71
CA ILE A 90 4.85 4.39 -14.71
C ILE A 90 5.13 5.47 -15.78
N PRO A 91 5.81 5.11 -16.88
CA PRO A 91 6.23 6.08 -17.88
C PRO A 91 5.05 6.85 -18.49
N GLY A 92 5.22 8.17 -18.62
CA GLY A 92 4.25 9.03 -19.30
C GLY A 92 3.01 9.41 -18.47
N ILE A 93 2.90 8.98 -17.21
CA ILE A 93 1.76 9.32 -16.35
C ILE A 93 2.16 10.40 -15.33
N ALA A 94 1.43 11.51 -15.33
CA ALA A 94 1.60 12.57 -14.34
C ALA A 94 1.02 12.12 -12.97
N ASN A 95 1.66 12.56 -11.88
CA ASN A 95 1.22 12.29 -10.51
C ASN A 95 -0.26 12.63 -10.28
N SER A 96 -0.70 13.78 -10.78
CA SER A 96 -2.10 14.22 -10.66
C SER A 96 -3.08 13.26 -11.33
N SER A 97 -2.76 12.75 -12.52
CA SER A 97 -3.60 11.78 -13.23
C SER A 97 -3.67 10.44 -12.50
N PHE A 98 -2.53 9.95 -12.04
CA PHE A 98 -2.45 8.74 -11.24
C PHE A 98 -3.27 8.85 -9.95
N LEU A 99 -3.02 9.90 -9.16
CA LEU A 99 -3.69 10.10 -7.88
C LEU A 99 -5.21 10.27 -8.04
N ARG A 100 -5.67 11.01 -9.08
CA ARG A 100 -7.09 11.15 -9.35
C ARG A 100 -7.75 9.83 -9.70
N THR A 101 -7.11 9.03 -10.55
CA THR A 101 -7.62 7.71 -10.94
C THR A 101 -7.70 6.79 -9.73
N ALA A 102 -6.64 6.71 -8.93
CA ALA A 102 -6.60 5.90 -7.72
C ALA A 102 -7.67 6.32 -6.71
N LEU A 103 -7.78 7.64 -6.42
CA LEU A 103 -8.79 8.16 -5.50
C LEU A 103 -10.22 7.86 -5.98
N ASN A 104 -10.51 8.06 -7.27
CA ASN A 104 -11.82 7.80 -7.83
C ASN A 104 -12.17 6.30 -7.84
N SER A 105 -11.18 5.42 -8.01
CA SER A 105 -11.38 3.97 -7.88
C SER A 105 -11.77 3.58 -6.45
N ILE A 106 -11.07 4.14 -5.45
CA ILE A 106 -11.39 3.94 -4.02
C ILE A 106 -12.79 4.49 -3.68
N ARG A 107 -13.13 5.69 -4.18
CA ARG A 107 -14.45 6.29 -3.96
C ARG A 107 -15.56 5.42 -4.56
N LYS A 108 -15.37 4.96 -5.79
CA LYS A 108 -16.32 4.06 -6.47
C LYS A 108 -16.52 2.75 -5.68
N TYR A 109 -15.43 2.15 -5.21
CA TYR A 109 -15.51 0.94 -4.37
C TYR A 109 -16.34 1.18 -3.10
N ASN A 110 -16.20 2.35 -2.49
CA ASN A 110 -16.95 2.75 -1.29
C ASN A 110 -18.35 3.34 -1.59
N GLY A 111 -18.86 3.21 -2.82
CA GLY A 111 -20.19 3.72 -3.21
C GLY A 111 -20.29 5.25 -3.25
N GLN A 112 -19.19 5.95 -3.40
CA GLN A 112 -19.10 7.41 -3.48
C GLN A 112 -18.96 7.85 -4.94
N ASP A 113 -19.52 9.01 -5.29
CA ASP A 113 -19.33 9.60 -6.61
C ASP A 113 -17.88 10.00 -6.87
N PRO A 114 -17.37 9.79 -8.10
CA PRO A 114 -16.03 10.22 -8.47
C PRO A 114 -15.92 11.75 -8.44
N LEU A 115 -14.74 12.24 -8.04
CA LEU A 115 -14.41 13.66 -8.10
C LEU A 115 -14.14 14.09 -9.54
N ASP A 116 -14.68 15.21 -9.94
CA ASP A 116 -14.26 15.89 -11.15
C ASP A 116 -12.83 16.47 -10.99
N THR A 117 -12.28 17.00 -12.06
CA THR A 117 -10.91 17.53 -12.06
C THR A 117 -10.74 18.68 -11.08
N ARG A 118 -11.75 19.56 -10.97
CA ARG A 118 -11.68 20.75 -10.11
C ARG A 118 -11.73 20.37 -8.65
N ALA A 119 -12.71 19.58 -8.24
CA ALA A 119 -12.85 19.10 -6.87
C ALA A 119 -11.62 18.29 -6.42
N PHE A 120 -11.05 17.47 -7.31
CA PHE A 120 -9.81 16.76 -7.04
C PHE A 120 -8.63 17.71 -6.80
N LEU A 121 -8.45 18.75 -7.63
CA LEU A 121 -7.36 19.71 -7.47
C LEU A 121 -7.51 20.55 -6.18
N ASP A 122 -8.72 20.91 -5.81
CA ASP A 122 -8.99 21.62 -4.56
C ASP A 122 -8.63 20.75 -3.34
N GLU A 123 -8.96 19.47 -3.37
CA GLU A 123 -8.56 18.52 -2.32
C GLU A 123 -7.05 18.31 -2.27
N CYS A 124 -6.39 18.14 -3.42
CA CYS A 124 -4.94 18.04 -3.49
C CYS A 124 -4.22 19.25 -2.91
N LYS A 125 -4.73 20.46 -3.17
CA LYS A 125 -4.18 21.70 -2.63
C LYS A 125 -4.23 21.69 -1.10
N LEU A 126 -5.37 21.35 -0.54
CA LEU A 126 -5.56 21.30 0.91
C LEU A 126 -4.65 20.25 1.59
N VAL A 127 -4.51 19.08 0.96
CA VAL A 127 -3.65 18.01 1.47
C VAL A 127 -2.17 18.37 1.34
N SER A 128 -1.75 18.96 0.19
CA SER A 128 -0.37 19.40 -0.02
C SER A 128 0.06 20.45 0.99
N GLU A 129 -0.82 21.42 1.31
CA GLU A 129 -0.56 22.42 2.34
C GLU A 129 -0.37 21.78 3.73
N LYS A 130 -1.18 20.78 4.08
CA LYS A 130 -1.05 20.04 5.35
C LYS A 130 0.24 19.22 5.44
N LEU A 131 0.73 18.71 4.33
CA LEU A 131 1.93 17.87 4.24
C LEU A 131 3.20 18.67 3.97
N GLY A 132 3.10 19.98 3.70
CA GLY A 132 4.24 20.82 3.31
C GLY A 132 4.84 20.43 1.94
N LEU A 133 4.03 19.86 1.04
CA LEU A 133 4.47 19.48 -0.31
C LEU A 133 4.43 20.65 -1.27
N ASP A 134 5.45 20.75 -2.13
CA ASP A 134 5.48 21.74 -3.21
C ASP A 134 4.39 21.45 -4.25
N LYS A 135 3.77 22.51 -4.79
CA LYS A 135 2.69 22.40 -5.79
C LYS A 135 3.17 21.76 -7.11
N SER A 136 4.46 21.88 -7.43
CA SER A 136 5.06 21.26 -8.61
C SER A 136 5.01 19.74 -8.57
N PHE A 137 4.91 19.13 -7.38
CA PHE A 137 4.80 17.69 -7.20
C PHE A 137 3.65 17.07 -8.02
N LEU A 138 2.51 17.75 -8.12
CA LEU A 138 1.34 17.26 -8.86
C LEU A 138 1.53 17.27 -10.38
N SER A 139 2.38 18.15 -10.89
CA SER A 139 2.68 18.25 -12.32
C SER A 139 3.85 17.38 -12.76
N CYS A 140 4.65 16.86 -11.82
CA CYS A 140 5.73 15.94 -12.13
C CYS A 140 5.19 14.63 -12.71
N LEU A 141 5.96 14.07 -13.64
CA LEU A 141 5.75 12.68 -14.05
C LEU A 141 6.17 11.76 -12.90
N LEU A 142 5.49 10.65 -12.73
CA LEU A 142 5.83 9.60 -11.75
C LEU A 142 7.29 9.09 -11.90
N TYR A 143 7.89 9.38 -13.03
CA TYR A 143 9.24 8.96 -13.42
C TYR A 143 10.34 10.01 -13.17
N THR A 144 10.00 11.29 -13.06
CA THR A 144 10.99 12.38 -13.05
C THR A 144 11.14 13.12 -11.73
N SER A 145 10.49 12.64 -10.68
CA SER A 145 10.73 13.17 -9.33
C SER A 145 12.11 12.69 -8.87
N PRO A 146 13.15 13.55 -8.85
CA PRO A 146 14.43 13.16 -8.31
C PRO A 146 14.23 12.72 -6.86
N SER A 147 14.63 11.49 -6.55
CA SER A 147 14.72 11.04 -5.17
C SER A 147 15.73 11.92 -4.45
N PRO A 148 15.53 12.27 -3.18
CA PRO A 148 16.59 12.92 -2.38
C PRO A 148 17.92 12.18 -2.39
N ARG A 149 17.95 10.90 -2.81
CA ARG A 149 19.16 10.09 -2.98
C ARG A 149 19.86 10.31 -4.32
N ASP A 150 19.17 10.89 -5.33
CA ASP A 150 19.74 11.13 -6.65
C ASP A 150 20.45 12.51 -6.75
N VAL A 151 20.48 13.25 -5.65
CA VAL A 151 21.06 14.60 -5.56
C VAL A 151 22.43 14.58 -4.86
N GLU A 152 22.93 13.41 -4.42
CA GLU A 152 24.21 13.23 -3.72
C GLU A 152 25.30 12.57 -4.60
N GLU A 153 25.42 13.00 -5.88
CA GLU A 153 26.64 12.76 -6.67
C GLU A 153 27.27 14.06 -7.14
#